data_80992bd576324c0ee62d43fb05e16b7a
#
_entry.id   80992bd576324c0ee62d43fb05e16b7a
#
_cell.length_a   1.000
_cell.length_b   1.000
_cell.length_c   1.000
_cell.angle_alpha   90.00
_cell.angle_beta   90.00
_cell.angle_gamma   90.00
#
_symmetry.space_group_name_H-M   'P 1'
#
loop_
_entity.id
_entity.type
_entity.pdbx_description
1 polymer ?
#
loop_
_entity_poly.entity_id
_entity_poly.type
_entity_poly.pdbx_seq_one_letter_code
_entity_poly.pdbx_strand_id
1 'polypeptide(L)'
;MRFTSAIALVLALTAAGCMSLAPPYQRPALPVPDAWPADAPADSTTSTPQIDWRSYFPDARLQVLIDQALAHNRDQRIAVQRVEEARASYGIRRADAFPTIAAGGAYAHFRAPGVLLPTGTIEGNVYQVGLTESNWELDFWGRVRSLKDAALEQFLASDASRRAVTISLIANVADNYLVLREFDERIALAQATIASRAESLRIFRRRYEVGAISRLDLRQSEILLQQAQTLMAQLEQSRAAAAHALDLLVGAPSTVLPEPLDDTSVRPELRVGLPSALLEQRPDIVAAEHQLRAANANISAARAAFFPRVTLTGTVGMVSTDLQNLFASGSGAWIFTPNVSLPIFDAGRTRSNLELALARQSEAVAQYEKTIQQAFRDVADALSARQWLADQVRTERDTLAAQSERARLVALRYDSGATPFMEVLDAQRDLLNAQQQLVQTRRALLASRVALYAALGGGVPDTMQTPPPSSGDSTQKQDPLP
;
A
#
# COMPACT_ATOMS: atom_id res chain seq x y z
N MET A 1 13.94 -49.72 -39.57
CA MET A 1 14.61 -49.45 -38.29
C MET A 1 15.00 -47.95 -38.06
N ARG A 2 15.15 -47.12 -39.09
CA ARG A 2 15.53 -45.69 -38.87
C ARG A 2 14.35 -44.77 -38.47
N PHE A 3 13.10 -45.09 -38.82
CA PHE A 3 11.91 -44.30 -38.47
C PHE A 3 11.46 -44.51 -37.02
N THR A 4 11.59 -45.69 -36.45
CA THR A 4 11.24 -45.98 -35.07
C THR A 4 12.16 -45.31 -34.05
N SER A 5 13.46 -45.13 -34.39
CA SER A 5 14.41 -44.43 -33.54
C SER A 5 14.18 -42.92 -33.51
N ALA A 6 13.74 -42.33 -34.63
CA ALA A 6 13.40 -40.90 -34.70
C ALA A 6 12.10 -40.58 -33.88
N ILE A 7 11.11 -41.48 -33.92
CA ILE A 7 9.87 -41.33 -33.13
C ILE A 7 10.17 -41.52 -31.64
N ALA A 8 10.99 -42.46 -31.25
CA ALA A 8 11.39 -42.64 -29.85
C ALA A 8 12.23 -41.44 -29.31
N LEU A 9 13.05 -40.80 -30.13
CA LEU A 9 13.80 -39.59 -29.76
C LEU A 9 12.84 -38.38 -29.58
N VAL A 10 11.85 -38.23 -30.46
CA VAL A 10 10.82 -37.19 -30.34
C VAL A 10 9.94 -37.40 -29.12
N LEU A 11 9.54 -38.65 -28.80
CA LEU A 11 8.80 -38.97 -27.59
C LEU A 11 9.63 -38.76 -26.31
N ALA A 12 10.92 -39.04 -26.31
CA ALA A 12 11.82 -38.77 -25.20
C ALA A 12 12.04 -37.26 -24.98
N LEU A 13 12.09 -36.47 -26.04
CA LEU A 13 12.16 -35.00 -25.98
C LEU A 13 10.84 -34.37 -25.48
N THR A 14 9.70 -34.95 -25.82
CA THR A 14 8.39 -34.46 -25.31
C THR A 14 8.16 -34.82 -23.85
N ALA A 15 8.70 -35.93 -23.35
CA ALA A 15 8.62 -36.31 -21.93
C ALA A 15 9.53 -35.43 -21.04
N ALA A 16 10.59 -34.83 -21.57
CA ALA A 16 11.44 -33.87 -20.86
C ALA A 16 10.83 -32.47 -20.76
N GLY A 17 9.73 -32.21 -21.48
CA GLY A 17 9.10 -30.88 -21.62
C GLY A 17 8.35 -30.30 -20.40
N CYS A 18 8.40 -30.96 -19.24
CA CYS A 18 7.75 -30.47 -18.00
C CYS A 18 8.75 -30.10 -16.90
N MET A 19 10.04 -30.02 -17.18
CA MET A 19 11.05 -29.70 -16.15
C MET A 19 11.14 -28.19 -15.94
N SER A 20 10.60 -27.71 -14.81
CA SER A 20 10.89 -26.33 -14.36
C SER A 20 12.35 -26.21 -13.97
N LEU A 21 13.07 -25.24 -14.57
CA LEU A 21 14.46 -24.91 -14.23
C LEU A 21 14.54 -23.98 -12.99
N ALA A 22 13.39 -23.65 -12.38
CA ALA A 22 13.33 -22.88 -11.14
C ALA A 22 13.85 -23.73 -9.98
N PRO A 23 14.69 -23.17 -9.11
CA PRO A 23 14.88 -23.76 -7.80
C PRO A 23 13.53 -23.83 -7.09
N PRO A 24 13.23 -24.90 -6.31
CA PRO A 24 12.01 -24.95 -5.53
C PRO A 24 11.98 -23.73 -4.59
N TYR A 25 10.83 -23.03 -4.57
CA TYR A 25 10.66 -21.93 -3.64
C TYR A 25 10.72 -22.47 -2.21
N GLN A 26 11.55 -21.88 -1.39
CA GLN A 26 11.63 -22.11 0.04
C GLN A 26 11.42 -20.78 0.74
N ARG A 27 10.39 -20.74 1.62
CA ARG A 27 10.16 -19.55 2.43
C ARG A 27 11.37 -19.37 3.36
N PRO A 28 12.01 -18.18 3.40
CA PRO A 28 13.08 -17.89 4.34
C PRO A 28 12.64 -18.10 5.79
N ALA A 29 13.59 -18.44 6.67
CA ALA A 29 13.33 -18.52 8.10
C ALA A 29 12.91 -17.15 8.64
N LEU A 30 12.09 -17.15 9.70
CA LEU A 30 11.67 -15.91 10.34
C LEU A 30 12.86 -15.19 10.99
N PRO A 31 13.14 -13.92 10.62
CA PRO A 31 14.23 -13.15 11.20
C PRO A 31 13.83 -12.46 12.52
N VAL A 32 12.81 -12.95 13.22
CA VAL A 32 12.23 -12.39 14.43
C VAL A 32 11.99 -13.48 15.48
N PRO A 33 11.93 -13.13 16.80
CA PRO A 33 11.60 -14.08 17.85
C PRO A 33 10.22 -14.72 17.69
N ASP A 34 10.05 -15.93 18.22
CA ASP A 34 8.78 -16.67 18.20
C ASP A 34 7.72 -16.11 19.17
N ALA A 35 8.11 -15.22 20.07
CA ALA A 35 7.23 -14.61 21.07
C ALA A 35 7.44 -13.09 21.13
N TRP A 36 6.38 -12.38 21.51
CA TRP A 36 6.45 -10.96 21.80
C TRP A 36 7.29 -10.68 23.06
N PRO A 37 7.85 -9.45 23.22
CA PRO A 37 8.52 -9.05 24.45
C PRO A 37 7.64 -9.26 25.69
N ALA A 38 8.25 -9.52 26.86
CA ALA A 38 7.53 -9.89 28.08
C ALA A 38 6.60 -8.79 28.64
N ASP A 39 6.83 -7.54 28.28
CA ASP A 39 6.01 -6.37 28.61
C ASP A 39 4.80 -6.20 27.66
N ALA A 40 4.63 -7.12 26.73
CA ALA A 40 3.51 -7.14 25.78
C ALA A 40 2.67 -8.42 25.99
N PRO A 41 1.67 -8.43 26.89
CA PRO A 41 0.86 -9.61 27.14
C PRO A 41 0.07 -9.97 25.87
N ALA A 42 0.49 -11.07 25.24
CA ALA A 42 -0.17 -11.69 24.12
C ALA A 42 -0.88 -12.96 24.60
N ASP A 43 -2.11 -13.17 24.12
CA ASP A 43 -2.82 -14.42 24.34
C ASP A 43 -2.25 -15.46 23.36
N SER A 44 -1.33 -16.30 23.84
CA SER A 44 -0.47 -17.19 23.04
C SER A 44 -1.21 -18.33 22.34
N THR A 45 -2.53 -18.41 22.42
CA THR A 45 -3.28 -19.58 21.95
C THR A 45 -4.28 -19.31 20.85
N THR A 46 -4.50 -18.07 20.43
CA THR A 46 -5.58 -17.75 19.50
C THR A 46 -5.06 -16.97 18.29
N SER A 47 -5.41 -17.41 17.09
CA SER A 47 -5.28 -16.59 15.86
C SER A 47 -6.03 -15.27 16.09
N THR A 48 -5.39 -14.14 15.75
CA THR A 48 -6.05 -12.83 15.80
C THR A 48 -7.20 -12.85 14.81
N PRO A 49 -8.48 -12.75 15.22
CA PRO A 49 -9.56 -12.65 14.25
C PRO A 49 -9.39 -11.35 13.47
N GLN A 50 -9.55 -11.40 12.16
CA GLN A 50 -9.68 -10.18 11.36
C GLN A 50 -10.92 -9.44 11.83
N ILE A 51 -10.74 -8.32 12.53
CA ILE A 51 -11.84 -7.50 13.05
C ILE A 51 -12.18 -6.46 12.01
N ASP A 52 -13.41 -6.49 11.51
CA ASP A 52 -13.91 -5.44 10.62
C ASP A 52 -13.71 -4.06 11.26
N TRP A 53 -13.19 -3.13 10.50
CA TRP A 53 -12.91 -1.77 10.96
C TRP A 53 -14.15 -1.07 11.53
N ARG A 54 -15.35 -1.33 10.99
CA ARG A 54 -16.60 -0.77 11.53
C ARG A 54 -16.87 -1.24 12.95
N SER A 55 -16.54 -2.47 13.26
CA SER A 55 -16.70 -2.99 14.62
C SER A 55 -15.61 -2.51 15.55
N TYR A 56 -14.42 -2.16 15.02
CA TYR A 56 -13.29 -1.66 15.78
C TYR A 56 -13.40 -0.17 16.11
N PHE A 57 -13.94 0.64 15.19
CA PHE A 57 -14.20 2.06 15.35
C PHE A 57 -15.71 2.31 15.51
N PRO A 58 -16.25 2.29 16.75
CA PRO A 58 -17.71 2.39 16.98
C PRO A 58 -18.26 3.80 16.77
N ASP A 59 -17.41 4.84 16.67
CA ASP A 59 -17.83 6.21 16.41
C ASP A 59 -18.43 6.36 15.01
N ALA A 60 -19.73 6.63 14.91
CA ALA A 60 -20.45 6.73 13.64
C ALA A 60 -19.91 7.85 12.73
N ARG A 61 -19.38 8.95 13.30
CA ARG A 61 -18.81 10.07 12.53
C ARG A 61 -17.47 9.66 11.93
N LEU A 62 -16.63 8.98 12.69
CA LEU A 62 -15.38 8.41 12.20
C LEU A 62 -15.66 7.39 11.07
N GLN A 63 -16.69 6.56 11.23
CA GLN A 63 -17.09 5.60 10.19
C GLN A 63 -17.47 6.30 8.88
N VAL A 64 -18.24 7.39 8.95
CA VAL A 64 -18.59 8.18 7.75
C VAL A 64 -17.34 8.75 7.06
N LEU A 65 -16.39 9.28 7.82
CA LEU A 65 -15.13 9.80 7.27
C LEU A 65 -14.28 8.71 6.60
N ILE A 66 -14.20 7.53 7.22
CA ILE A 66 -13.51 6.37 6.64
C ILE A 66 -14.22 5.92 5.35
N ASP A 67 -15.54 5.80 5.33
CA ASP A 67 -16.28 5.44 4.11
C ASP A 67 -16.06 6.46 2.98
N GLN A 68 -16.07 7.76 3.29
CA GLN A 68 -15.76 8.81 2.32
C GLN A 68 -14.32 8.71 1.81
N ALA A 69 -13.35 8.48 2.70
CA ALA A 69 -11.95 8.30 2.33
C ALA A 69 -11.76 7.09 1.40
N LEU A 70 -12.37 5.95 1.73
CA LEU A 70 -12.32 4.75 0.89
C LEU A 70 -12.91 4.98 -0.51
N ALA A 71 -13.94 5.84 -0.62
CA ALA A 71 -14.57 6.16 -1.90
C ALA A 71 -13.79 7.21 -2.70
N HIS A 72 -13.18 8.22 -2.06
CA HIS A 72 -12.70 9.43 -2.74
C HIS A 72 -11.18 9.66 -2.66
N ASN A 73 -10.47 8.98 -1.75
CA ASN A 73 -9.02 9.16 -1.59
C ASN A 73 -8.26 8.83 -2.89
N ARG A 74 -7.28 9.67 -3.22
CA ARG A 74 -6.52 9.54 -4.48
C ARG A 74 -5.50 8.41 -4.42
N ASP A 75 -4.86 8.17 -3.27
CA ASP A 75 -3.88 7.08 -3.11
C ASP A 75 -4.56 5.72 -3.21
N GLN A 76 -5.78 5.59 -2.65
CA GLN A 76 -6.61 4.39 -2.81
C GLN A 76 -6.94 4.15 -4.29
N ARG A 77 -7.33 5.19 -5.03
CA ARG A 77 -7.59 5.08 -6.47
C ARG A 77 -6.35 4.72 -7.28
N ILE A 78 -5.19 5.31 -6.94
CA ILE A 78 -3.90 4.94 -7.56
C ILE A 78 -3.58 3.47 -7.28
N ALA A 79 -3.78 2.99 -6.05
CA ALA A 79 -3.54 1.59 -5.71
C ALA A 79 -4.42 0.63 -6.53
N VAL A 80 -5.70 0.96 -6.74
CA VAL A 80 -6.61 0.19 -7.61
C VAL A 80 -6.11 0.16 -9.05
N GLN A 81 -5.67 1.32 -9.62
CA GLN A 81 -5.16 1.36 -10.98
C GLN A 81 -3.86 0.54 -11.15
N ARG A 82 -2.98 0.54 -10.15
CA ARG A 82 -1.77 -0.31 -10.16
C ARG A 82 -2.10 -1.81 -10.21
N VAL A 83 -3.19 -2.24 -9.59
CA VAL A 83 -3.68 -3.61 -9.72
C VAL A 83 -4.12 -3.91 -11.15
N GLU A 84 -4.86 -2.98 -11.80
CA GLU A 84 -5.29 -3.14 -13.19
C GLU A 84 -4.10 -3.12 -14.17
N GLU A 85 -3.10 -2.26 -13.95
CA GLU A 85 -1.83 -2.27 -14.71
C GLU A 85 -1.10 -3.62 -14.58
N ALA A 86 -0.98 -4.15 -13.37
CA ALA A 86 -0.34 -5.44 -13.14
C ALA A 86 -1.15 -6.60 -13.76
N ARG A 87 -2.49 -6.54 -13.69
CA ARG A 87 -3.40 -7.48 -14.35
C ARG A 87 -3.21 -7.47 -15.86
N ALA A 88 -3.17 -6.28 -16.48
CA ALA A 88 -2.94 -6.13 -17.90
C ALA A 88 -1.56 -6.64 -18.31
N SER A 89 -0.51 -6.35 -17.52
CA SER A 89 0.84 -6.89 -17.73
C SER A 89 0.87 -8.42 -17.66
N TYR A 90 0.18 -9.03 -16.69
CA TYR A 90 0.00 -10.47 -16.63
C TYR A 90 -0.73 -11.00 -17.89
N GLY A 91 -1.79 -10.30 -18.36
CA GLY A 91 -2.50 -10.63 -19.59
C GLY A 91 -1.59 -10.66 -20.81
N ILE A 92 -0.70 -9.66 -20.95
CA ILE A 92 0.32 -9.60 -22.02
C ILE A 92 1.25 -10.81 -21.94
N ARG A 93 1.81 -11.12 -20.75
CA ARG A 93 2.69 -12.27 -20.57
C ARG A 93 1.99 -13.62 -20.76
N ARG A 94 0.72 -13.70 -20.43
CA ARG A 94 -0.12 -14.87 -20.70
C ARG A 94 -0.31 -15.08 -22.20
N ALA A 95 -0.47 -13.99 -22.95
CA ALA A 95 -0.62 -14.03 -24.41
C ALA A 95 0.65 -14.53 -25.12
N ASP A 96 1.85 -14.28 -24.57
CA ASP A 96 3.12 -14.79 -25.14
C ASP A 96 3.15 -16.33 -25.24
N ALA A 97 2.29 -17.06 -24.53
CA ALA A 97 2.16 -18.51 -24.63
C ALA A 97 1.38 -18.98 -25.88
N PHE A 98 0.74 -18.06 -26.60
CA PHE A 98 -0.05 -18.36 -27.79
C PHE A 98 0.52 -17.66 -29.03
N PRO A 99 0.29 -18.23 -30.23
CA PRO A 99 0.73 -17.59 -31.47
C PRO A 99 -0.04 -16.29 -31.73
N THR A 100 0.65 -15.28 -32.28
CA THR A 100 0.05 -14.02 -32.71
C THR A 100 -0.23 -14.09 -34.22
N ILE A 101 -1.49 -14.09 -34.60
CA ILE A 101 -1.90 -14.12 -36.01
C ILE A 101 -2.21 -12.73 -36.51
N ALA A 102 -1.48 -12.28 -37.51
CA ALA A 102 -1.67 -10.99 -38.17
C ALA A 102 -2.14 -11.17 -39.61
N ALA A 103 -3.05 -10.35 -40.07
CA ALA A 103 -3.38 -10.23 -41.49
C ALA A 103 -2.51 -9.12 -42.10
N GLY A 104 -1.93 -9.36 -43.25
CA GLY A 104 -1.07 -8.39 -43.92
C GLY A 104 -1.00 -8.59 -45.42
N GLY A 105 -0.61 -7.53 -46.13
CA GLY A 105 -0.26 -7.58 -47.53
C GLY A 105 1.10 -6.93 -47.75
N ALA A 106 1.86 -7.45 -48.70
CA ALA A 106 3.14 -6.90 -49.05
C ALA A 106 3.31 -6.86 -50.59
N TYR A 107 3.98 -5.81 -51.06
CA TYR A 107 4.51 -5.72 -52.40
C TYR A 107 6.04 -5.62 -52.31
N ALA A 108 6.74 -6.44 -53.10
CA ALA A 108 8.17 -6.35 -53.25
C ALA A 108 8.51 -6.38 -54.75
N HIS A 109 9.40 -5.47 -55.19
CA HIS A 109 10.09 -5.56 -56.45
C HIS A 109 11.53 -6.03 -56.15
N PHE A 110 11.95 -7.09 -56.77
CA PHE A 110 13.27 -7.67 -56.50
C PHE A 110 14.05 -7.98 -57.76
N ARG A 111 15.36 -7.97 -57.63
CA ARG A 111 16.30 -8.42 -58.65
C ARG A 111 17.31 -9.36 -58.00
N ALA A 112 17.30 -10.62 -58.42
CA ALA A 112 18.27 -11.61 -58.02
C ALA A 112 19.31 -11.83 -59.12
N PRO A 113 20.64 -11.65 -58.84
CA PRO A 113 21.68 -11.81 -59.85
C PRO A 113 21.79 -13.25 -60.27
N GLY A 114 22.11 -13.50 -61.56
CA GLY A 114 22.18 -14.83 -62.18
C GLY A 114 23.27 -15.73 -61.61
N VAL A 115 24.20 -15.19 -60.83
CA VAL A 115 25.22 -15.98 -60.11
C VAL A 115 24.59 -16.90 -59.01
N LEU A 116 23.39 -16.59 -58.59
CA LEU A 116 22.66 -17.35 -57.57
C LEU A 116 21.63 -18.34 -58.15
N LEU A 117 21.35 -18.25 -59.47
CA LEU A 117 20.28 -19.01 -60.11
C LEU A 117 20.74 -19.51 -61.47
N PRO A 118 20.50 -20.79 -61.84
CA PRO A 118 20.89 -21.37 -63.13
C PRO A 118 20.23 -20.69 -64.34
N THR A 119 19.14 -19.94 -64.13
CA THR A 119 18.29 -19.30 -65.13
C THR A 119 18.72 -17.88 -65.49
N GLY A 120 19.84 -17.37 -64.94
CA GLY A 120 20.29 -15.98 -65.13
C GLY A 120 19.66 -14.99 -64.15
N THR A 121 19.82 -13.68 -64.41
CA THR A 121 19.22 -12.62 -63.56
C THR A 121 17.71 -12.68 -63.64
N ILE A 122 17.04 -12.78 -62.51
CA ILE A 122 15.59 -12.72 -62.38
C ILE A 122 15.23 -11.37 -61.76
N GLU A 123 14.32 -10.65 -62.40
CA GLU A 123 13.76 -9.42 -61.91
C GLU A 123 12.22 -9.53 -62.00
N GLY A 124 11.53 -9.11 -60.95
CA GLY A 124 10.08 -9.23 -60.96
C GLY A 124 9.41 -8.63 -59.73
N ASN A 125 8.10 -8.66 -59.80
CA ASN A 125 7.23 -8.23 -58.70
C ASN A 125 6.74 -9.45 -57.90
N VAL A 126 6.48 -9.23 -56.64
CA VAL A 126 5.75 -10.17 -55.79
C VAL A 126 4.68 -9.38 -55.01
N TYR A 127 3.45 -9.75 -55.22
CA TYR A 127 2.30 -9.32 -54.46
C TYR A 127 1.88 -10.48 -53.55
N GLN A 128 1.71 -10.20 -52.25
CA GLN A 128 1.21 -11.21 -51.33
C GLN A 128 0.17 -10.61 -50.37
N VAL A 129 -0.80 -11.42 -50.02
CA VAL A 129 -1.78 -11.13 -48.96
C VAL A 129 -2.08 -12.41 -48.21
N GLY A 130 -2.19 -12.32 -46.89
CA GLY A 130 -2.43 -13.52 -46.09
C GLY A 130 -2.40 -13.30 -44.58
N LEU A 131 -2.45 -14.42 -43.88
CA LEU A 131 -2.29 -14.50 -42.43
C LEU A 131 -0.85 -14.95 -42.12
N THR A 132 -0.21 -14.27 -41.21
CA THR A 132 1.16 -14.56 -40.78
C THR A 132 1.20 -14.71 -39.27
N GLU A 133 1.83 -15.74 -38.79
CA GLU A 133 2.34 -15.91 -37.45
C GLU A 133 3.87 -15.78 -37.50
N SER A 134 4.47 -15.02 -36.60
CA SER A 134 5.93 -14.84 -36.60
C SER A 134 6.55 -14.98 -35.24
N ASN A 135 7.58 -15.86 -35.18
CA ASN A 135 8.44 -16.06 -34.00
C ASN A 135 7.74 -16.56 -32.74
N TRP A 136 6.63 -17.29 -32.86
CA TRP A 136 6.03 -17.92 -31.70
C TRP A 136 6.99 -18.95 -31.09
N GLU A 137 7.30 -18.75 -29.78
CA GLU A 137 8.23 -19.60 -29.06
C GLU A 137 7.53 -20.84 -28.50
N LEU A 138 8.01 -22.01 -28.88
CA LEU A 138 7.62 -23.28 -28.27
C LEU A 138 8.40 -23.44 -26.95
N ASP A 139 7.68 -23.33 -25.83
CA ASP A 139 8.27 -23.21 -24.49
C ASP A 139 8.70 -24.56 -23.89
N PHE A 140 9.69 -25.21 -24.50
CA PHE A 140 10.23 -26.49 -24.02
C PHE A 140 10.92 -26.37 -22.65
N TRP A 141 11.56 -25.23 -22.39
CA TRP A 141 12.39 -25.01 -21.20
C TRP A 141 11.70 -24.17 -20.11
N GLY A 142 10.42 -23.86 -20.28
CA GLY A 142 9.63 -23.11 -19.31
C GLY A 142 9.98 -21.63 -19.21
N ARG A 143 10.65 -21.02 -20.20
CA ARG A 143 10.99 -19.59 -20.19
C ARG A 143 9.74 -18.71 -20.21
N VAL A 144 8.84 -18.94 -21.16
CA VAL A 144 7.59 -18.17 -21.31
C VAL A 144 6.67 -18.40 -20.12
N ARG A 145 6.56 -19.67 -19.68
CA ARG A 145 5.81 -20.04 -18.47
C ARG A 145 6.33 -19.31 -17.25
N SER A 146 7.64 -19.30 -17.03
CA SER A 146 8.26 -18.64 -15.86
C SER A 146 8.06 -17.12 -15.88
N LEU A 147 8.13 -16.47 -17.05
CA LEU A 147 7.83 -15.05 -17.18
C LEU A 147 6.35 -14.73 -16.91
N LYS A 148 5.44 -15.61 -17.36
CA LYS A 148 4.01 -15.51 -17.04
C LYS A 148 3.76 -15.68 -15.53
N ASP A 149 4.40 -16.67 -14.91
CA ASP A 149 4.28 -16.93 -13.47
C ASP A 149 4.88 -15.76 -12.64
N ALA A 150 6.00 -15.19 -13.06
CA ALA A 150 6.53 -13.97 -12.46
C ALA A 150 5.55 -12.79 -12.55
N ALA A 151 4.92 -12.60 -13.69
CA ALA A 151 3.91 -11.54 -13.85
C ALA A 151 2.63 -11.81 -13.04
N LEU A 152 2.22 -13.07 -12.88
CA LEU A 152 1.12 -13.44 -11.97
C LEU A 152 1.46 -13.09 -10.53
N GLU A 153 2.65 -13.42 -10.06
CA GLU A 153 3.08 -13.11 -8.71
C GLU A 153 3.18 -11.58 -8.48
N GLN A 154 3.60 -10.82 -9.49
CA GLN A 154 3.57 -9.35 -9.44
C GLN A 154 2.15 -8.78 -9.35
N PHE A 155 1.19 -9.37 -10.07
CA PHE A 155 -0.22 -9.01 -9.95
C PHE A 155 -0.76 -9.28 -8.54
N LEU A 156 -0.48 -10.45 -7.96
CA LEU A 156 -0.88 -10.79 -6.59
C LEU A 156 -0.20 -9.89 -5.55
N ALA A 157 1.07 -9.52 -5.76
CA ALA A 157 1.78 -8.54 -4.93
C ALA A 157 1.12 -7.16 -4.97
N SER A 158 0.68 -6.72 -6.16
CA SER A 158 -0.03 -5.44 -6.32
C SER A 158 -1.38 -5.43 -5.61
N ASP A 159 -2.15 -6.53 -5.67
CA ASP A 159 -3.42 -6.64 -4.93
C ASP A 159 -3.21 -6.63 -3.41
N ALA A 160 -2.21 -7.36 -2.91
CA ALA A 160 -1.85 -7.32 -1.50
C ALA A 160 -1.39 -5.90 -1.08
N SER A 161 -0.61 -5.20 -1.91
CA SER A 161 -0.21 -3.82 -1.66
C SER A 161 -1.41 -2.86 -1.60
N ARG A 162 -2.43 -3.04 -2.46
CA ARG A 162 -3.68 -2.27 -2.40
C ARG A 162 -4.38 -2.45 -1.06
N ARG A 163 -4.43 -3.69 -0.54
CA ARG A 163 -5.00 -3.96 0.80
C ARG A 163 -4.21 -3.26 1.91
N ALA A 164 -2.88 -3.25 1.83
CA ALA A 164 -2.03 -2.52 2.76
C ALA A 164 -2.31 -1.01 2.73
N VAL A 165 -2.47 -0.41 1.54
CA VAL A 165 -2.87 1.01 1.38
C VAL A 165 -4.23 1.28 2.01
N THR A 166 -5.21 0.39 1.83
CA THR A 166 -6.54 0.52 2.44
C THR A 166 -6.46 0.57 3.96
N ILE A 167 -5.71 -0.34 4.59
CA ILE A 167 -5.53 -0.38 6.06
C ILE A 167 -4.83 0.88 6.55
N SER A 168 -3.77 1.30 5.86
CA SER A 168 -3.04 2.52 6.19
C SER A 168 -3.94 3.77 6.07
N LEU A 169 -4.80 3.84 5.06
CA LEU A 169 -5.75 4.94 4.89
C LEU A 169 -6.75 5.00 6.06
N ILE A 170 -7.34 3.86 6.43
CA ILE A 170 -8.25 3.77 7.57
C ILE A 170 -7.56 4.26 8.86
N ALA A 171 -6.34 3.78 9.12
CA ALA A 171 -5.57 4.18 10.30
C ALA A 171 -5.24 5.67 10.30
N ASN A 172 -4.80 6.22 9.16
CA ASN A 172 -4.46 7.64 9.04
C ASN A 172 -5.68 8.56 9.21
N VAL A 173 -6.85 8.17 8.68
CA VAL A 173 -8.11 8.90 8.89
C VAL A 173 -8.50 8.87 10.36
N ALA A 174 -8.41 7.71 11.01
CA ALA A 174 -8.75 7.57 12.43
C ALA A 174 -7.78 8.39 13.32
N ASP A 175 -6.48 8.32 13.08
CA ASP A 175 -5.51 9.09 13.87
C ASP A 175 -5.71 10.60 13.68
N ASN A 176 -5.90 11.06 12.45
CA ASN A 176 -6.14 12.48 12.17
C ASN A 176 -7.46 12.99 12.78
N TYR A 177 -8.51 12.16 12.79
CA TYR A 177 -9.75 12.44 13.50
C TYR A 177 -9.53 12.62 15.01
N LEU A 178 -8.74 11.74 15.64
CA LEU A 178 -8.38 11.86 17.06
C LEU A 178 -7.57 13.13 17.35
N VAL A 179 -6.68 13.53 16.44
CA VAL A 179 -5.94 14.80 16.52
C VAL A 179 -6.89 16.00 16.50
N LEU A 180 -7.90 16.00 15.64
CA LEU A 180 -8.92 17.07 15.64
C LEU A 180 -9.68 17.12 16.97
N ARG A 181 -10.09 15.96 17.52
CA ARG A 181 -10.77 15.88 18.81
C ARG A 181 -9.89 16.34 19.97
N GLU A 182 -8.59 16.03 19.94
CA GLU A 182 -7.62 16.59 20.89
C GLU A 182 -7.64 18.13 20.85
N PHE A 183 -7.52 18.72 19.65
CA PHE A 183 -7.53 20.18 19.53
C PHE A 183 -8.85 20.79 19.95
N ASP A 184 -9.99 20.20 19.63
CA ASP A 184 -11.31 20.67 20.05
C ASP A 184 -11.41 20.75 21.58
N GLU A 185 -11.01 19.71 22.31
CA GLU A 185 -11.04 19.68 23.78
C GLU A 185 -10.04 20.69 24.36
N ARG A 186 -8.82 20.79 23.82
CA ARG A 186 -7.80 21.74 24.27
C ARG A 186 -8.20 23.20 24.02
N ILE A 187 -8.85 23.51 22.92
CA ILE A 187 -9.43 24.83 22.62
C ILE A 187 -10.52 25.16 23.63
N ALA A 188 -11.40 24.22 23.94
CA ALA A 188 -12.43 24.44 24.95
C ALA A 188 -11.85 24.76 26.35
N LEU A 189 -10.79 24.07 26.76
CA LEU A 189 -10.05 24.34 27.99
C LEU A 189 -9.37 25.73 27.95
N ALA A 190 -8.78 26.11 26.82
CA ALA A 190 -8.16 27.42 26.64
C ALA A 190 -9.22 28.53 26.70
N GLN A 191 -10.38 28.37 26.07
CA GLN A 191 -11.50 29.32 26.12
C GLN A 191 -12.02 29.53 27.57
N ALA A 192 -12.23 28.43 28.31
CA ALA A 192 -12.62 28.51 29.70
C ALA A 192 -11.57 29.23 30.56
N THR A 193 -10.29 28.99 30.30
CA THR A 193 -9.17 29.66 30.95
C THR A 193 -9.15 31.16 30.62
N ILE A 194 -9.33 31.55 29.36
CA ILE A 194 -9.41 32.95 28.93
C ILE A 194 -10.55 33.67 29.66
N ALA A 195 -11.75 33.07 29.71
CA ALA A 195 -12.87 33.64 30.41
C ALA A 195 -12.58 33.87 31.90
N SER A 196 -12.03 32.90 32.60
CA SER A 196 -11.62 33.00 34.01
C SER A 196 -10.55 34.07 34.22
N ARG A 197 -9.51 34.14 33.38
CA ARG A 197 -8.42 35.13 33.50
C ARG A 197 -8.89 36.55 33.15
N ALA A 198 -9.81 36.70 32.19
CA ALA A 198 -10.38 37.99 31.86
C ALA A 198 -11.21 38.55 33.03
N GLU A 199 -11.99 37.73 33.72
CA GLU A 199 -12.73 38.14 34.90
C GLU A 199 -11.77 38.46 36.05
N SER A 200 -10.73 37.67 36.28
CA SER A 200 -9.68 37.96 37.26
C SER A 200 -9.03 39.32 36.97
N LEU A 201 -8.64 39.59 35.72
CA LEU A 201 -8.05 40.86 35.31
C LEU A 201 -8.99 42.05 35.53
N ARG A 202 -10.31 41.88 35.27
CA ARG A 202 -11.31 42.90 35.54
C ARG A 202 -11.35 43.30 37.05
N ILE A 203 -11.33 42.28 37.92
CA ILE A 203 -11.30 42.47 39.38
C ILE A 203 -9.97 43.16 39.79
N PHE A 204 -8.82 42.70 39.27
CA PHE A 204 -7.53 43.27 39.58
C PHE A 204 -7.36 44.71 39.10
N ARG A 205 -7.89 45.07 37.94
CA ARG A 205 -7.88 46.44 37.45
C ARG A 205 -8.67 47.36 38.40
N ARG A 206 -9.81 46.90 38.90
CA ARG A 206 -10.63 47.67 39.86
C ARG A 206 -9.91 47.84 41.23
N ARG A 207 -9.26 46.76 41.72
CA ARG A 207 -8.45 46.82 42.95
C ARG A 207 -7.24 47.75 42.82
N TYR A 208 -6.60 47.80 41.68
CA TYR A 208 -5.51 48.73 41.40
C TYR A 208 -5.98 50.18 41.37
N GLU A 209 -7.09 50.48 40.73
CA GLU A 209 -7.68 51.84 40.68
C GLU A 209 -7.95 52.40 42.06
N VAL A 210 -8.32 51.57 43.04
CA VAL A 210 -8.52 51.96 44.42
C VAL A 210 -7.26 51.82 45.31
N GLY A 211 -6.12 51.48 44.76
CA GLY A 211 -4.85 51.36 45.48
C GLY A 211 -4.70 50.09 46.32
N ALA A 212 -5.55 49.07 46.13
CA ALA A 212 -5.56 47.86 46.94
C ALA A 212 -4.56 46.76 46.49
N ILE A 213 -3.97 46.90 45.31
CA ILE A 213 -2.94 45.97 44.78
C ILE A 213 -1.83 46.76 44.09
N SER A 214 -0.67 46.07 43.88
CA SER A 214 0.47 46.63 43.19
C SER A 214 0.28 46.70 41.68
N ARG A 215 1.01 47.57 41.00
CA ARG A 215 1.11 47.57 39.51
C ARG A 215 1.71 46.28 38.99
N LEU A 216 2.56 45.61 39.75
CA LEU A 216 3.16 44.36 39.41
C LEU A 216 2.11 43.26 39.29
N ASP A 217 1.23 43.12 40.29
CA ASP A 217 0.15 42.14 40.29
C ASP A 217 -0.83 42.31 39.11
N LEU A 218 -1.16 43.58 38.78
CA LEU A 218 -1.98 43.91 37.63
C LEU A 218 -1.31 43.42 36.32
N ARG A 219 0.00 43.75 36.15
CA ARG A 219 0.74 43.31 34.94
C ARG A 219 0.90 41.80 34.82
N GLN A 220 1.10 41.12 35.92
CA GLN A 220 1.13 39.64 35.94
C GLN A 220 -0.21 39.05 35.51
N SER A 221 -1.35 39.57 35.95
CA SER A 221 -2.69 39.14 35.52
C SER A 221 -2.89 39.38 33.99
N GLU A 222 -2.44 40.54 33.48
CA GLU A 222 -2.48 40.83 32.03
C GLU A 222 -1.66 39.81 31.22
N ILE A 223 -0.42 39.50 31.68
CA ILE A 223 0.47 38.52 31.01
C ILE A 223 -0.20 37.15 30.95
N LEU A 224 -0.81 36.69 32.03
CA LEU A 224 -1.51 35.38 32.02
C LEU A 224 -2.65 35.31 31.04
N LEU A 225 -3.46 36.36 30.93
CA LEU A 225 -4.55 36.42 29.94
C LEU A 225 -3.95 36.38 28.52
N GLN A 226 -2.94 37.16 28.23
CA GLN A 226 -2.29 37.18 26.91
C GLN A 226 -1.65 35.85 26.55
N GLN A 227 -1.04 35.13 27.50
CA GLN A 227 -0.52 33.78 27.30
C GLN A 227 -1.62 32.77 26.92
N ALA A 228 -2.79 32.84 27.60
CA ALA A 228 -3.91 31.97 27.26
C ALA A 228 -4.50 32.28 25.86
N GLN A 229 -4.56 33.58 25.49
CA GLN A 229 -4.99 34.00 24.15
C GLN A 229 -4.01 33.52 23.07
N THR A 230 -2.70 33.61 23.34
CA THR A 230 -1.68 33.08 22.43
C THR A 230 -1.79 31.56 22.26
N LEU A 231 -1.97 30.82 23.36
CA LEU A 231 -2.18 29.36 23.30
C LEU A 231 -3.42 29.03 22.48
N MET A 232 -4.53 29.73 22.68
CA MET A 232 -5.74 29.50 21.89
C MET A 232 -5.49 29.70 20.39
N ALA A 233 -4.83 30.80 20.00
CA ALA A 233 -4.52 31.05 18.58
C ALA A 233 -3.62 29.96 17.97
N GLN A 234 -2.64 29.43 18.72
CA GLN A 234 -1.80 28.32 18.31
C GLN A 234 -2.60 27.02 18.13
N LEU A 235 -3.52 26.75 19.04
CA LEU A 235 -4.39 25.56 18.96
C LEU A 235 -5.36 25.64 17.78
N GLU A 236 -5.96 26.81 17.54
CA GLU A 236 -6.82 27.03 16.37
C GLU A 236 -6.07 26.87 15.04
N GLN A 237 -4.85 27.40 14.96
CA GLN A 237 -3.97 27.20 13.80
C GLN A 237 -3.68 25.70 13.57
N SER A 238 -3.34 24.97 14.64
CA SER A 238 -3.00 23.55 14.56
C SER A 238 -4.24 22.73 14.19
N ARG A 239 -5.41 23.08 14.74
CA ARG A 239 -6.70 22.47 14.39
C ARG A 239 -7.03 22.65 12.90
N ALA A 240 -6.84 23.88 12.38
CA ALA A 240 -7.07 24.15 10.96
C ALA A 240 -6.14 23.33 10.08
N ALA A 241 -4.86 23.21 10.43
CA ALA A 241 -3.91 22.35 9.70
C ALA A 241 -4.33 20.87 9.72
N ALA A 242 -4.78 20.36 10.86
CA ALA A 242 -5.30 19.00 10.99
C ALA A 242 -6.59 18.78 10.15
N ALA A 243 -7.48 19.79 10.10
CA ALA A 243 -8.68 19.74 9.24
C ALA A 243 -8.30 19.65 7.76
N HIS A 244 -7.34 20.47 7.29
CA HIS A 244 -6.85 20.39 5.91
C HIS A 244 -6.19 19.04 5.59
N ALA A 245 -5.47 18.45 6.56
CA ALA A 245 -4.90 17.11 6.40
C ALA A 245 -6.00 16.03 6.31
N LEU A 246 -7.07 16.16 7.10
CA LEU A 246 -8.22 15.26 7.00
C LEU A 246 -8.93 15.38 5.65
N ASP A 247 -9.13 16.60 5.13
CA ASP A 247 -9.72 16.84 3.81
C ASP A 247 -8.91 16.16 2.70
N LEU A 248 -7.58 16.20 2.80
CA LEU A 248 -6.70 15.48 1.88
C LEU A 248 -6.86 13.96 1.97
N LEU A 249 -6.92 13.41 3.18
CA LEU A 249 -7.13 11.98 3.43
C LEU A 249 -8.50 11.52 2.96
N VAL A 250 -9.54 12.29 3.23
CA VAL A 250 -10.92 11.99 2.77
C VAL A 250 -11.06 12.18 1.25
N GLY A 251 -10.25 13.06 0.66
CA GLY A 251 -10.30 13.39 -0.78
C GLY A 251 -11.45 14.33 -1.16
N ALA A 252 -12.12 14.95 -0.18
CA ALA A 252 -13.18 15.93 -0.32
C ALA A 252 -13.23 16.82 0.93
N PRO A 253 -13.77 18.06 0.83
CA PRO A 253 -14.00 18.88 2.01
C PRO A 253 -14.86 18.15 3.03
N SER A 254 -14.39 18.06 4.27
CA SER A 254 -15.07 17.41 5.39
C SER A 254 -15.50 18.44 6.44
N THR A 255 -16.70 18.29 6.99
CA THR A 255 -17.17 19.14 8.08
C THR A 255 -17.20 18.35 9.37
N VAL A 256 -16.18 18.55 10.22
CA VAL A 256 -16.11 17.95 11.54
C VAL A 256 -16.47 19.02 12.57
N LEU A 257 -17.64 18.88 13.20
CA LEU A 257 -18.08 19.79 14.25
C LEU A 257 -17.20 19.62 15.50
N PRO A 258 -16.87 20.72 16.22
CA PRO A 258 -16.05 20.66 17.43
C PRO A 258 -16.73 19.82 18.52
N GLU A 259 -15.98 18.87 19.07
CA GLU A 259 -16.41 18.02 20.20
C GLU A 259 -15.20 17.52 20.98
N PRO A 260 -15.35 17.21 22.27
CA PRO A 260 -14.27 16.68 23.08
C PRO A 260 -13.84 15.29 22.60
N LEU A 261 -12.63 14.89 23.01
CA LEU A 261 -12.08 13.58 22.78
C LEU A 261 -12.88 12.51 23.54
N ASP A 262 -13.40 11.52 22.81
CA ASP A 262 -14.12 10.39 23.38
C ASP A 262 -13.23 9.16 23.49
N ASP A 263 -12.99 8.68 24.71
CA ASP A 263 -12.19 7.49 24.99
C ASP A 263 -12.81 6.20 24.43
N THR A 264 -14.09 6.22 24.01
CA THR A 264 -14.81 5.09 23.45
C THR A 264 -14.76 5.03 21.90
N SER A 265 -14.20 6.07 21.24
CA SER A 265 -14.10 6.14 19.78
C SER A 265 -13.30 4.99 19.14
N VAL A 266 -12.43 4.33 19.92
CA VAL A 266 -11.61 3.19 19.51
C VAL A 266 -11.74 2.09 20.57
N ARG A 267 -12.04 0.85 20.16
CA ARG A 267 -12.13 -0.27 21.10
C ARG A 267 -10.82 -0.52 21.84
N PRO A 268 -10.86 -0.72 23.17
CA PRO A 268 -9.65 -0.92 23.99
C PRO A 268 -9.01 -2.31 23.80
N GLU A 269 -9.82 -3.33 23.48
CA GLU A 269 -9.37 -4.72 23.48
C GLU A 269 -9.15 -5.22 22.05
N LEU A 270 -7.90 -5.46 21.72
CA LEU A 270 -7.47 -6.25 20.58
C LEU A 270 -6.56 -7.37 21.08
N ARG A 271 -6.94 -8.61 20.82
CA ARG A 271 -6.11 -9.76 21.15
C ARG A 271 -5.02 -9.93 20.10
N VAL A 272 -3.81 -10.10 20.54
CA VAL A 272 -2.65 -10.27 19.67
C VAL A 272 -2.25 -11.74 19.67
N GLY A 273 -2.25 -12.36 18.50
CA GLY A 273 -1.80 -13.73 18.28
C GLY A 273 -0.27 -13.87 18.28
N LEU A 274 0.23 -15.02 17.85
CA LEU A 274 1.67 -15.29 17.73
C LEU A 274 2.31 -14.41 16.63
N PRO A 275 3.61 -14.08 16.73
CA PRO A 275 4.33 -13.34 15.68
C PRO A 275 4.25 -14.01 14.30
N SER A 276 4.24 -15.34 14.24
CA SER A 276 4.11 -16.09 12.99
C SER A 276 2.78 -15.87 12.26
N ALA A 277 1.70 -15.51 12.97
CA ALA A 277 0.41 -15.21 12.38
C ALA A 277 0.44 -13.95 11.50
N LEU A 278 1.37 -13.03 11.73
CA LEU A 278 1.55 -11.84 10.90
C LEU A 278 1.88 -12.18 9.43
N LEU A 279 2.55 -13.30 9.19
CA LEU A 279 2.93 -13.73 7.83
C LEU A 279 1.72 -13.95 6.90
N GLU A 280 0.58 -14.32 7.47
CA GLU A 280 -0.63 -14.62 6.71
C GLU A 280 -1.61 -13.43 6.73
N GLN A 281 -1.53 -12.61 7.76
CA GLN A 281 -2.53 -11.56 8.00
C GLN A 281 -2.13 -10.20 7.45
N ARG A 282 -0.82 -9.86 7.46
CA ARG A 282 -0.35 -8.55 7.00
C ARG A 282 -0.18 -8.50 5.47
N PRO A 283 -0.95 -7.65 4.78
CA PRO A 283 -0.89 -7.57 3.32
C PRO A 283 0.46 -7.10 2.77
N ASP A 284 1.23 -6.29 3.51
CA ASP A 284 2.57 -5.85 3.12
C ASP A 284 3.57 -7.02 3.11
N ILE A 285 3.48 -7.94 4.08
CA ILE A 285 4.29 -9.17 4.11
C ILE A 285 3.89 -10.10 2.95
N VAL A 286 2.59 -10.27 2.73
CA VAL A 286 2.06 -11.07 1.60
C VAL A 286 2.54 -10.48 0.27
N ALA A 287 2.52 -9.16 0.11
CA ALA A 287 3.04 -8.49 -1.10
C ALA A 287 4.54 -8.77 -1.30
N ALA A 288 5.34 -8.65 -0.25
CA ALA A 288 6.78 -8.91 -0.31
C ALA A 288 7.09 -10.39 -0.63
N GLU A 289 6.30 -11.34 -0.11
CA GLU A 289 6.42 -12.76 -0.44
C GLU A 289 6.12 -13.01 -1.92
N HIS A 290 5.06 -12.43 -2.48
CA HIS A 290 4.75 -12.52 -3.91
C HIS A 290 5.85 -11.90 -4.78
N GLN A 291 6.45 -10.78 -4.36
CA GLN A 291 7.61 -10.20 -5.06
C GLN A 291 8.82 -11.14 -5.04
N LEU A 292 9.09 -11.82 -3.93
CA LEU A 292 10.15 -12.83 -3.82
C LEU A 292 9.87 -14.02 -4.74
N ARG A 293 8.63 -14.49 -4.82
CA ARG A 293 8.22 -15.58 -5.75
C ARG A 293 8.38 -15.16 -7.21
N ALA A 294 8.05 -13.93 -7.55
CA ALA A 294 8.26 -13.37 -8.88
C ALA A 294 9.77 -13.35 -9.24
N ALA A 295 10.63 -12.91 -8.32
CA ALA A 295 12.08 -12.92 -8.52
C ALA A 295 12.61 -14.36 -8.70
N ASN A 296 12.11 -15.33 -7.94
CA ASN A 296 12.47 -16.75 -8.10
C ASN A 296 12.05 -17.31 -9.47
N ALA A 297 10.86 -16.97 -9.96
CA ALA A 297 10.39 -17.35 -11.29
C ALA A 297 11.29 -16.77 -12.41
N ASN A 298 11.77 -15.55 -12.25
CA ASN A 298 12.69 -14.91 -13.21
C ASN A 298 14.05 -15.63 -13.32
N ILE A 299 14.54 -16.31 -12.27
CA ILE A 299 15.74 -17.13 -12.34
C ILE A 299 15.53 -18.29 -13.33
N SER A 300 14.36 -18.92 -13.29
CA SER A 300 14.03 -20.00 -14.24
C SER A 300 14.06 -19.50 -15.68
N ALA A 301 13.47 -18.33 -15.94
CA ALA A 301 13.51 -17.73 -17.28
C ALA A 301 14.94 -17.40 -17.72
N ALA A 302 15.80 -16.91 -16.82
CA ALA A 302 17.20 -16.64 -17.10
C ALA A 302 18.02 -17.92 -17.36
N ARG A 303 17.74 -19.00 -16.62
CA ARG A 303 18.36 -20.32 -16.87
C ARG A 303 17.92 -20.92 -18.20
N ALA A 304 16.65 -20.76 -18.57
CA ALA A 304 16.14 -21.24 -19.85
C ALA A 304 16.85 -20.60 -21.05
N ALA A 305 17.41 -19.39 -20.90
CA ALA A 305 18.14 -18.71 -21.95
C ALA A 305 19.48 -19.38 -22.33
N PHE A 306 19.97 -20.34 -21.54
CA PHE A 306 21.16 -21.17 -21.90
C PHE A 306 20.80 -22.33 -22.83
N PHE A 307 19.54 -22.60 -23.05
CA PHE A 307 19.06 -23.69 -23.90
C PHE A 307 18.63 -23.19 -25.28
N PRO A 308 18.55 -24.10 -26.29
CA PRO A 308 18.10 -23.71 -27.62
C PRO A 308 16.69 -23.14 -27.61
N ARG A 309 16.51 -21.96 -28.20
CA ARG A 309 15.20 -21.35 -28.42
C ARG A 309 14.61 -21.91 -29.72
N VAL A 310 13.41 -22.47 -29.63
CA VAL A 310 12.66 -23.00 -30.76
C VAL A 310 11.50 -22.05 -31.05
N THR A 311 11.53 -21.43 -32.24
CA THR A 311 10.47 -20.55 -32.69
C THR A 311 9.80 -21.07 -33.95
N LEU A 312 8.56 -20.75 -34.13
CA LEU A 312 7.74 -21.11 -35.26
C LEU A 312 7.32 -19.85 -35.99
N THR A 313 7.45 -19.88 -37.31
CA THR A 313 6.90 -18.86 -38.21
C THR A 313 6.07 -19.54 -39.28
N GLY A 314 4.86 -19.03 -39.51
CA GLY A 314 3.94 -19.58 -40.52
C GLY A 314 3.24 -18.46 -41.28
N THR A 315 3.08 -18.66 -42.58
CA THR A 315 2.28 -17.78 -43.42
C THR A 315 1.39 -18.63 -44.31
N VAL A 316 0.13 -18.24 -44.42
CA VAL A 316 -0.84 -18.82 -45.35
C VAL A 316 -1.56 -17.69 -46.07
N GLY A 317 -1.65 -17.76 -47.38
CA GLY A 317 -2.27 -16.68 -48.15
C GLY A 317 -2.20 -16.87 -49.65
N MET A 318 -2.14 -15.78 -50.36
CA MET A 318 -2.09 -15.73 -51.83
C MET A 318 -0.86 -14.94 -52.23
N VAL A 319 -0.15 -15.44 -53.26
CA VAL A 319 1.07 -14.83 -53.82
C VAL A 319 0.93 -14.83 -55.34
N SER A 320 1.26 -13.69 -56.00
CA SER A 320 1.27 -13.58 -57.42
C SER A 320 2.34 -12.59 -57.90
N THR A 321 2.83 -12.74 -59.15
CA THR A 321 3.69 -11.79 -59.81
C THR A 321 2.93 -10.58 -60.34
N ASP A 322 1.63 -10.71 -60.50
CA ASP A 322 0.72 -9.65 -61.01
C ASP A 322 -0.40 -9.41 -60.04
N LEU A 323 -0.70 -8.13 -59.75
CA LEU A 323 -1.77 -7.75 -58.84
C LEU A 323 -3.14 -8.28 -59.23
N GLN A 324 -3.42 -8.34 -60.57
CA GLN A 324 -4.69 -8.80 -61.12
C GLN A 324 -4.93 -10.30 -60.86
N ASN A 325 -3.89 -11.08 -60.74
CA ASN A 325 -3.92 -12.54 -60.53
C ASN A 325 -3.77 -12.95 -59.08
N LEU A 326 -3.71 -11.99 -58.12
CA LEU A 326 -3.45 -12.28 -56.72
C LEU A 326 -4.54 -13.18 -56.10
N PHE A 327 -5.79 -13.03 -56.54
CA PHE A 327 -6.92 -13.84 -56.05
C PHE A 327 -7.38 -14.90 -57.06
N ALA A 328 -6.59 -15.19 -58.08
CA ALA A 328 -6.91 -16.19 -59.07
C ALA A 328 -6.70 -17.61 -58.55
N SER A 329 -7.32 -18.59 -59.21
CA SER A 329 -7.08 -20.01 -58.90
C SER A 329 -5.62 -20.36 -59.08
N GLY A 330 -5.00 -20.94 -58.07
CA GLY A 330 -3.56 -21.34 -58.07
C GLY A 330 -2.63 -20.35 -57.39
N SER A 331 -3.10 -19.19 -56.91
CA SER A 331 -2.26 -18.21 -56.18
C SER A 331 -2.06 -18.58 -54.68
N GLY A 332 -2.77 -19.58 -54.17
CA GLY A 332 -2.66 -20.05 -52.80
C GLY A 332 -1.26 -20.55 -52.47
N ALA A 333 -0.68 -20.01 -51.40
CA ALA A 333 0.66 -20.35 -50.94
C ALA A 333 0.70 -20.45 -49.42
N TRP A 334 1.56 -21.31 -48.93
CA TRP A 334 1.88 -21.37 -47.51
C TRP A 334 3.36 -21.62 -47.27
N ILE A 335 3.88 -21.14 -46.18
CA ILE A 335 5.24 -21.38 -45.72
C ILE A 335 5.22 -21.70 -44.22
N PHE A 336 6.00 -22.66 -43.80
CA PHE A 336 6.15 -23.06 -42.41
C PHE A 336 7.63 -23.18 -42.11
N THR A 337 8.14 -22.35 -41.19
CA THR A 337 9.56 -22.23 -40.92
C THR A 337 9.83 -22.39 -39.44
N PRO A 338 10.07 -23.60 -38.93
CA PRO A 338 10.62 -23.77 -37.59
C PRO A 338 12.06 -23.27 -37.58
N ASN A 339 12.44 -22.52 -36.55
CA ASN A 339 13.77 -22.03 -36.34
C ASN A 339 14.28 -22.46 -34.96
N VAL A 340 15.52 -22.97 -34.91
CA VAL A 340 16.20 -23.32 -33.65
C VAL A 340 17.45 -22.46 -33.55
N SER A 341 17.58 -21.67 -32.49
CA SER A 341 18.75 -20.82 -32.25
C SER A 341 19.33 -21.08 -30.86
N LEU A 342 20.63 -21.26 -30.81
CA LEU A 342 21.41 -21.40 -29.57
C LEU A 342 22.56 -20.39 -29.62
N PRO A 343 22.67 -19.44 -28.69
CA PRO A 343 23.80 -18.54 -28.62
C PRO A 343 25.06 -19.32 -28.16
N ILE A 344 26.07 -19.40 -29.03
CA ILE A 344 27.36 -20.05 -28.71
C ILE A 344 28.33 -19.02 -28.11
N PHE A 345 28.27 -17.78 -28.59
CA PHE A 345 29.08 -16.69 -28.10
C PHE A 345 28.25 -15.40 -28.08
N ASP A 346 28.09 -14.81 -26.90
CA ASP A 346 27.30 -13.58 -26.66
C ASP A 346 28.05 -12.58 -25.74
N ALA A 347 29.38 -12.72 -25.68
CA ALA A 347 30.23 -11.90 -24.80
C ALA A 347 29.85 -11.94 -23.32
N GLY A 348 29.23 -13.03 -22.86
CA GLY A 348 28.83 -13.22 -21.45
C GLY A 348 27.44 -12.67 -21.08
N ARG A 349 26.66 -12.15 -22.03
CA ARG A 349 25.33 -11.57 -21.80
C ARG A 349 24.38 -12.52 -21.07
N THR A 350 24.28 -13.78 -21.51
CA THR A 350 23.39 -14.77 -20.89
C THR A 350 23.80 -15.08 -19.45
N ARG A 351 25.13 -15.19 -19.19
CA ARG A 351 25.64 -15.37 -17.83
C ARG A 351 25.33 -14.17 -16.92
N SER A 352 25.60 -12.95 -17.39
CA SER A 352 25.32 -11.73 -16.63
C SER A 352 23.81 -11.55 -16.36
N ASN A 353 22.93 -11.97 -17.28
CA ASN A 353 21.48 -11.96 -17.04
C ASN A 353 21.09 -12.94 -15.92
N LEU A 354 21.70 -14.12 -15.83
CA LEU A 354 21.47 -15.04 -14.71
C LEU A 354 22.01 -14.46 -13.39
N GLU A 355 23.21 -13.89 -13.39
CA GLU A 355 23.80 -13.24 -12.22
C GLU A 355 22.91 -12.08 -11.73
N LEU A 356 22.36 -11.28 -12.64
CA LEU A 356 21.38 -10.24 -12.32
C LEU A 356 20.11 -10.81 -11.68
N ALA A 357 19.57 -11.92 -12.22
CA ALA A 357 18.36 -12.55 -11.66
C ALA A 357 18.61 -13.10 -10.24
N LEU A 358 19.80 -13.70 -10.01
CA LEU A 358 20.20 -14.19 -8.68
C LEU A 358 20.39 -13.04 -7.67
N ALA A 359 21.01 -11.93 -8.09
CA ALA A 359 21.17 -10.75 -7.25
C ALA A 359 19.83 -10.14 -6.86
N ARG A 360 18.89 -10.02 -7.82
CA ARG A 360 17.52 -9.54 -7.57
C ARG A 360 16.73 -10.47 -6.63
N GLN A 361 16.93 -11.77 -6.71
CA GLN A 361 16.31 -12.70 -5.78
C GLN A 361 16.88 -12.52 -4.37
N SER A 362 18.19 -12.35 -4.22
CA SER A 362 18.82 -12.07 -2.92
C SER A 362 18.34 -10.73 -2.33
N GLU A 363 18.17 -9.70 -3.16
CA GLU A 363 17.58 -8.43 -2.77
C GLU A 363 16.12 -8.62 -2.28
N ALA A 364 15.32 -9.40 -3.02
CA ALA A 364 13.94 -9.69 -2.64
C ALA A 364 13.83 -10.46 -1.32
N VAL A 365 14.76 -11.38 -1.01
CA VAL A 365 14.87 -12.06 0.29
C VAL A 365 15.10 -11.03 1.39
N ALA A 366 16.11 -10.18 1.24
CA ALA A 366 16.42 -9.15 2.24
C ALA A 366 15.25 -8.16 2.45
N GLN A 367 14.54 -7.79 1.37
CA GLN A 367 13.35 -6.94 1.46
C GLN A 367 12.20 -7.64 2.18
N TYR A 368 11.96 -8.92 1.94
CA TYR A 368 10.96 -9.72 2.64
C TYR A 368 11.28 -9.82 4.15
N GLU A 369 12.52 -10.15 4.50
CA GLU A 369 12.98 -10.22 5.90
C GLU A 369 12.85 -8.86 6.60
N LYS A 370 13.24 -7.76 5.94
CA LYS A 370 13.08 -6.40 6.45
C LYS A 370 11.61 -6.06 6.71
N THR A 371 10.70 -6.44 5.82
CA THR A 371 9.26 -6.20 5.99
C THR A 371 8.73 -6.93 7.23
N ILE A 372 9.17 -8.18 7.45
CA ILE A 372 8.81 -8.95 8.66
C ILE A 372 9.34 -8.26 9.92
N GLN A 373 10.61 -7.82 9.93
CA GLN A 373 11.19 -7.11 11.07
C GLN A 373 10.47 -5.81 11.39
N GLN A 374 10.07 -5.05 10.36
CA GLN A 374 9.27 -3.83 10.52
C GLN A 374 7.89 -4.15 11.10
N ALA A 375 7.23 -5.19 10.60
CA ALA A 375 5.94 -5.62 11.09
C ALA A 375 6.00 -6.06 12.58
N PHE A 376 7.03 -6.81 12.95
CA PHE A 376 7.26 -7.22 14.34
C PHE A 376 7.47 -6.00 15.25
N ARG A 377 8.34 -5.06 14.83
CA ARG A 377 8.57 -3.80 15.56
C ARG A 377 7.27 -3.02 15.73
N ASP A 378 6.46 -2.84 14.66
CA ASP A 378 5.24 -2.05 14.72
C ASP A 378 4.25 -2.59 15.75
N VAL A 379 4.10 -3.92 15.84
CA VAL A 379 3.26 -4.57 16.85
C VAL A 379 3.85 -4.42 18.26
N ALA A 380 5.16 -4.66 18.41
CA ALA A 380 5.83 -4.55 19.71
C ALA A 380 5.75 -3.12 20.25
N ASP A 381 6.02 -2.13 19.41
CA ASP A 381 5.90 -0.70 19.76
C ASP A 381 4.48 -0.32 20.17
N ALA A 382 3.46 -0.78 19.43
CA ALA A 382 2.06 -0.48 19.73
C ALA A 382 1.59 -1.15 21.03
N LEU A 383 2.04 -2.37 21.31
CA LEU A 383 1.75 -3.08 22.58
C LEU A 383 2.39 -2.37 23.78
N SER A 384 3.67 -2.03 23.67
CA SER A 384 4.41 -1.29 24.70
C SER A 384 3.77 0.09 24.92
N ALA A 385 3.48 0.83 23.86
CA ALA A 385 2.81 2.12 23.95
C ALA A 385 1.46 2.03 24.65
N ARG A 386 0.63 1.03 24.32
CA ARG A 386 -0.68 0.82 24.96
C ARG A 386 -0.54 0.67 26.49
N GLN A 387 0.43 -0.08 26.95
CA GLN A 387 0.66 -0.31 28.39
C GLN A 387 1.10 0.98 29.08
N TRP A 388 2.21 1.57 28.61
CA TRP A 388 2.82 2.72 29.27
C TRP A 388 1.97 3.99 29.18
N LEU A 389 1.24 4.20 28.09
CA LEU A 389 0.32 5.32 27.97
C LEU A 389 -0.91 5.16 28.87
N ALA A 390 -1.40 3.94 29.10
CA ALA A 390 -2.47 3.70 30.06
C ALA A 390 -2.05 4.07 31.49
N ASP A 391 -0.82 3.72 31.88
CA ASP A 391 -0.26 4.09 33.18
C ASP A 391 -0.03 5.60 33.30
N GLN A 392 0.44 6.25 32.24
CA GLN A 392 0.59 7.70 32.19
C GLN A 392 -0.76 8.41 32.34
N VAL A 393 -1.80 8.00 31.60
CA VAL A 393 -3.16 8.59 31.71
C VAL A 393 -3.67 8.45 33.15
N ARG A 394 -3.47 7.31 33.82
CA ARG A 394 -3.87 7.13 35.22
C ARG A 394 -3.15 8.13 36.13
N THR A 395 -1.83 8.21 36.05
CA THR A 395 -1.02 9.11 36.87
C THR A 395 -1.35 10.59 36.61
N GLU A 396 -1.59 10.96 35.33
CA GLU A 396 -1.96 12.34 34.98
C GLU A 396 -3.37 12.71 35.45
N ARG A 397 -4.32 11.76 35.51
CA ARG A 397 -5.63 11.99 36.13
C ARG A 397 -5.49 12.28 37.62
N ASP A 398 -4.65 11.54 38.33
CA ASP A 398 -4.38 11.81 39.74
C ASP A 398 -3.68 13.17 39.93
N THR A 399 -2.72 13.49 39.05
CA THR A 399 -2.04 14.79 39.04
C THR A 399 -3.03 15.94 38.79
N LEU A 400 -3.94 15.79 37.81
CA LEU A 400 -4.98 16.78 37.52
C LEU A 400 -5.90 17.01 38.73
N ALA A 401 -6.31 15.93 39.43
CA ALA A 401 -7.11 16.04 40.63
C ALA A 401 -6.36 16.81 41.73
N ALA A 402 -5.10 16.51 41.96
CA ALA A 402 -4.27 17.21 42.94
C ALA A 402 -4.04 18.69 42.57
N GLN A 403 -3.77 19.00 41.29
CA GLN A 403 -3.61 20.39 40.83
C GLN A 403 -4.93 21.20 40.92
N SER A 404 -6.05 20.56 40.64
CA SER A 404 -7.37 21.20 40.79
C SER A 404 -7.66 21.57 42.25
N GLU A 405 -7.38 20.65 43.17
CA GLU A 405 -7.55 20.92 44.60
C GLU A 405 -6.53 21.96 45.12
N ARG A 406 -5.27 21.90 44.67
CA ARG A 406 -4.27 22.92 44.94
C ARG A 406 -4.73 24.31 44.51
N ALA A 407 -5.22 24.45 43.27
CA ALA A 407 -5.69 25.71 42.74
C ALA A 407 -6.88 26.26 43.56
N ARG A 408 -7.81 25.39 43.96
CA ARG A 408 -8.93 25.75 44.82
C ARG A 408 -8.48 26.24 46.22
N LEU A 409 -7.58 25.50 46.85
CA LEU A 409 -7.07 25.85 48.20
C LEU A 409 -6.24 27.13 48.21
N VAL A 410 -5.39 27.33 47.20
CA VAL A 410 -4.56 28.54 47.08
C VAL A 410 -5.45 29.77 46.83
N ALA A 411 -6.53 29.66 46.04
CA ALA A 411 -7.48 30.73 45.83
C ALA A 411 -8.18 31.14 47.16
N LEU A 412 -8.62 30.17 47.97
CA LEU A 412 -9.22 30.43 49.28
C LEU A 412 -8.23 31.10 50.26
N ARG A 413 -6.97 30.69 50.28
CA ARG A 413 -5.91 31.31 51.09
C ARG A 413 -5.63 32.75 50.66
N TYR A 414 -5.64 33.01 49.35
CA TYR A 414 -5.44 34.37 48.84
C TYR A 414 -6.60 35.27 49.24
N ASP A 415 -7.85 34.82 49.11
CA ASP A 415 -9.04 35.58 49.50
C ASP A 415 -9.08 35.90 51.01
N SER A 416 -8.48 35.05 51.85
CA SER A 416 -8.28 35.29 53.27
C SER A 416 -7.03 36.13 53.61
N GLY A 417 -6.24 36.55 52.63
CA GLY A 417 -5.00 37.31 52.84
C GLY A 417 -3.80 36.46 53.34
N ALA A 418 -3.92 35.14 53.33
CA ALA A 418 -2.92 34.22 53.91
C ALA A 418 -1.81 33.83 52.94
N THR A 419 -1.88 34.22 51.65
CA THR A 419 -0.85 33.91 50.63
C THR A 419 -0.77 35.01 49.58
N PRO A 420 0.41 35.24 48.97
CA PRO A 420 0.57 36.21 47.87
C PRO A 420 -0.10 35.70 46.58
N PHE A 421 -0.55 36.64 45.71
CA PHE A 421 -1.23 36.32 44.45
C PHE A 421 -0.36 35.47 43.51
N MET A 422 0.97 35.51 43.59
CA MET A 422 1.87 34.70 42.80
C MET A 422 1.59 33.20 42.93
N GLU A 423 1.26 32.73 44.13
CA GLU A 423 0.89 31.31 44.32
C GLU A 423 -0.40 30.93 43.57
N VAL A 424 -1.38 31.83 43.45
CA VAL A 424 -2.60 31.61 42.66
C VAL A 424 -2.26 31.50 41.17
N LEU A 425 -1.37 32.41 40.69
CA LEU A 425 -0.96 32.38 39.28
C LEU A 425 -0.21 31.10 38.92
N ASP A 426 0.68 30.65 39.79
CA ASP A 426 1.42 29.37 39.63
C ASP A 426 0.47 28.20 39.61
N ALA A 427 -0.44 28.12 40.57
CA ALA A 427 -1.44 27.04 40.66
C ALA A 427 -2.36 26.97 39.40
N GLN A 428 -2.81 28.14 38.92
CA GLN A 428 -3.65 28.22 37.72
C GLN A 428 -2.88 27.84 36.44
N ARG A 429 -1.59 28.21 36.33
CA ARG A 429 -0.73 27.80 35.21
C ARG A 429 -0.51 26.30 35.22
N ASP A 430 -0.18 25.73 36.38
CA ASP A 430 0.09 24.31 36.55
C ASP A 430 -1.17 23.47 36.30
N LEU A 431 -2.34 23.94 36.73
CA LEU A 431 -3.63 23.30 36.42
C LEU A 431 -3.91 23.26 34.93
N LEU A 432 -3.76 24.38 34.20
CA LEU A 432 -3.94 24.43 32.74
C LEU A 432 -2.99 23.46 32.04
N ASN A 433 -1.71 23.44 32.45
CA ASN A 433 -0.73 22.53 31.87
C ASN A 433 -1.11 21.05 32.09
N ALA A 434 -1.56 20.69 33.31
CA ALA A 434 -2.01 19.35 33.64
C ALA A 434 -3.26 18.95 32.80
N GLN A 435 -4.20 19.85 32.60
CA GLN A 435 -5.36 19.64 31.74
C GLN A 435 -4.95 19.39 30.29
N GLN A 436 -4.10 20.26 29.73
CA GLN A 436 -3.63 20.12 28.33
C GLN A 436 -2.86 18.82 28.13
N GLN A 437 -1.98 18.45 29.10
CA GLN A 437 -1.16 17.24 29.02
C GLN A 437 -2.01 15.98 29.04
N LEU A 438 -3.01 15.90 29.95
CA LEU A 438 -3.92 14.74 30.02
C LEU A 438 -4.66 14.50 28.70
N VAL A 439 -5.12 15.55 28.03
CA VAL A 439 -5.81 15.40 26.74
C VAL A 439 -4.85 14.83 25.68
N GLN A 440 -3.60 15.31 25.63
CA GLN A 440 -2.58 14.81 24.72
C GLN A 440 -2.25 13.35 24.96
N THR A 441 -2.06 12.94 26.22
CA THR A 441 -1.74 11.55 26.56
C THR A 441 -2.93 10.62 26.32
N ARG A 442 -4.17 11.07 26.55
CA ARG A 442 -5.38 10.31 26.18
C ARG A 442 -5.44 10.09 24.67
N ARG A 443 -5.19 11.13 23.85
CA ARG A 443 -5.14 10.99 22.40
C ARG A 443 -4.03 10.02 21.98
N ALA A 444 -2.82 10.11 22.58
CA ALA A 444 -1.72 9.21 22.29
C ALA A 444 -2.08 7.73 22.61
N LEU A 445 -2.82 7.48 23.71
CA LEU A 445 -3.32 6.15 24.03
C LEU A 445 -4.30 5.63 22.98
N LEU A 446 -5.24 6.46 22.51
CA LEU A 446 -6.18 6.08 21.46
C LEU A 446 -5.44 5.83 20.12
N ALA A 447 -4.47 6.67 19.77
CA ALA A 447 -3.63 6.48 18.59
C ALA A 447 -2.82 5.18 18.64
N SER A 448 -2.33 4.77 19.81
CA SER A 448 -1.63 3.48 19.96
C SER A 448 -2.54 2.28 19.68
N ARG A 449 -3.84 2.39 19.98
CA ARG A 449 -4.84 1.36 19.63
C ARG A 449 -5.06 1.31 18.12
N VAL A 450 -5.17 2.48 17.46
CA VAL A 450 -5.26 2.56 15.98
C VAL A 450 -4.02 1.95 15.34
N ALA A 451 -2.82 2.29 15.84
CA ALA A 451 -1.56 1.74 15.35
C ALA A 451 -1.51 0.21 15.52
N LEU A 452 -1.97 -0.33 16.65
CA LEU A 452 -2.04 -1.78 16.88
C LEU A 452 -2.98 -2.47 15.88
N TYR A 453 -4.15 -1.88 15.59
CA TYR A 453 -5.07 -2.38 14.58
C TYR A 453 -4.41 -2.48 13.20
N ALA A 454 -3.73 -1.41 12.77
CA ALA A 454 -3.01 -1.41 11.50
C ALA A 454 -1.85 -2.40 11.48
N ALA A 455 -1.07 -2.47 12.57
CA ALA A 455 0.09 -3.35 12.71
C ALA A 455 -0.28 -4.84 12.67
N LEU A 456 -1.49 -5.20 13.08
CA LEU A 456 -2.00 -6.58 13.01
C LEU A 456 -2.61 -6.93 11.63
N GLY A 457 -2.57 -6.01 10.68
CA GLY A 457 -3.09 -6.25 9.34
C GLY A 457 -4.54 -5.83 9.14
N GLY A 458 -5.16 -5.16 10.13
CA GLY A 458 -6.54 -4.67 10.05
C GLY A 458 -7.55 -5.77 9.74
N GLY A 459 -8.81 -5.39 9.57
CA GLY A 459 -9.87 -6.26 9.05
C GLY A 459 -10.53 -5.55 7.86
N VAL A 460 -10.03 -5.79 6.67
CA VAL A 460 -10.72 -5.36 5.45
C VAL A 460 -11.58 -6.53 4.98
N PRO A 461 -12.92 -6.38 4.93
CA PRO A 461 -13.78 -7.44 4.42
C PRO A 461 -13.37 -7.84 3.00
N ASP A 462 -13.34 -9.14 2.72
CA ASP A 462 -13.08 -9.71 1.39
C ASP A 462 -14.07 -9.23 0.31
N THR A 463 -15.17 -8.60 0.72
CA THR A 463 -16.21 -8.04 -0.17
C THR A 463 -15.76 -6.82 -0.99
N MET A 464 -14.57 -6.26 -0.76
CA MET A 464 -13.90 -5.33 -1.69
C MET A 464 -13.05 -6.06 -2.75
N GLN A 465 -13.21 -7.38 -2.88
CA GLN A 465 -12.70 -8.10 -4.05
C GLN A 465 -13.39 -7.53 -5.28
N THR A 466 -12.59 -7.15 -6.26
CA THR A 466 -13.02 -6.71 -7.59
C THR A 466 -14.19 -7.58 -8.06
N PRO A 467 -15.30 -6.99 -8.51
CA PRO A 467 -16.39 -7.78 -9.09
C PRO A 467 -15.79 -8.70 -10.17
N PRO A 468 -16.24 -9.97 -10.27
CA PRO A 468 -15.81 -10.85 -11.35
C PRO A 468 -16.02 -10.11 -12.68
N PRO A 469 -15.13 -10.26 -13.68
CA PRO A 469 -15.31 -9.63 -14.95
C PRO A 469 -16.73 -9.95 -15.43
N SER A 470 -17.54 -8.94 -15.66
CA SER A 470 -18.87 -9.09 -16.23
C SER A 470 -18.71 -9.95 -17.48
N SER A 471 -19.25 -11.15 -17.44
CA SER A 471 -19.42 -12.00 -18.63
C SER A 471 -20.03 -11.12 -19.70
N GLY A 472 -19.25 -10.83 -20.74
CA GLY A 472 -19.60 -9.88 -21.78
C GLY A 472 -21.03 -10.07 -22.29
N ASP A 473 -21.82 -9.09 -22.10
CA ASP A 473 -23.07 -8.91 -22.81
C ASP A 473 -22.72 -8.57 -24.28
N SER A 474 -22.69 -9.61 -25.09
CA SER A 474 -22.46 -9.55 -26.52
C SER A 474 -23.76 -9.15 -27.23
N THR A 475 -24.24 -7.92 -26.97
CA THR A 475 -25.31 -7.31 -27.79
C THR A 475 -25.13 -5.80 -27.87
N GLN A 476 -24.04 -5.35 -28.52
CA GLN A 476 -24.04 -4.05 -29.13
C GLN A 476 -24.47 -4.20 -30.60
N LYS A 477 -25.75 -3.86 -30.86
CA LYS A 477 -26.26 -3.56 -32.19
C LYS A 477 -25.36 -2.49 -32.83
N GLN A 478 -24.71 -2.83 -33.93
CA GLN A 478 -24.14 -1.87 -34.87
C GLN A 478 -25.26 -1.12 -35.51
N ASP A 479 -25.39 0.17 -35.22
CA ASP A 479 -26.08 1.12 -36.12
C ASP A 479 -25.13 1.48 -37.28
N PRO A 480 -25.60 1.53 -38.52
CA PRO A 480 -24.77 1.88 -39.65
C PRO A 480 -24.51 3.40 -39.67
N LEU A 481 -23.24 3.76 -39.80
CA LEU A 481 -22.81 5.13 -40.06
C LEU A 481 -23.20 5.56 -41.52
N PRO A 482 -23.49 6.85 -41.73
CA PRO A 482 -23.86 7.39 -43.03
C PRO A 482 -22.74 7.45 -44.06
#